data_46da84575e7fadca438eba7938c676f9
#
_entry.id   46da84575e7fadca438eba7938c676f9
#
_cell.length_a   1.000
_cell.length_b   1.000
_cell.length_c   1.000
_cell.angle_alpha   90.00
_cell.angle_beta   90.00
_cell.angle_gamma   90.00
#
_symmetry.space_group_name_H-M   'P 1'
#
loop_
_entity.id
_entity.type
_entity.pdbx_description
1 polymer ?
#
loop_
_entity_poly.entity_id
_entity_poly.type
_entity_poly.pdbx_seq_one_letter_code
_entity_poly.pdbx_strand_id
1 'polypeptide(L)'
;MFLAGLEMNMEDFPAIRGKAIVFGILAFIIPIVLGFFSNILILKYGIVSSILLASMYASHTLISYPIVTRYGVSRHRCVSIAVGATAITDSLTLLVLAIVGSMYRTDSVGSWSWLELILKVSLMGLFIIYSFPRIGRWFLRKYEDGIVQFIFILAMVFLAAGLMELVGMEGILGAFFAGLVLNRLIPPVSPLRNYLEFVGNALFIPYFLIGVGMLIDVRVFFGHIESMKVAAVMTLMALSTKWIAAWTTQKIYGMKKIERQLMFGLSNAQAAATLAAVLVGYNIVLPDGSRLLNDDVLNGTIVLILITCIISSITTDIAARKMALSELPPDDTQSGTDNEKILISFSNQKNVKNLIYLALLVSNPKKIHGLVGLHVMYDNCSETDREQGKKLLLQAQEVAAKADVTLQTQNRLATNLSNGILHASKENDASEIIVGLHIRATQDESFFGPVLLNLLNKMDRQIMILHAVTPINRVHNIHVAIPENAEYEAGFYRWTERIARMGENTGRRIFYHGHTKTLSLIPVSYTHLT
;
A
#
# COMPACT_ATOMS: atom_id res chain seq x y z
N MET A 1 -6.58 -1.27 -8.88
CA MET A 1 -6.05 -0.15 -9.71
C MET A 1 -6.58 1.22 -9.29
N PHE A 2 -7.88 1.40 -9.04
CA PHE A 2 -8.40 2.69 -8.53
C PHE A 2 -7.71 3.13 -7.23
N LEU A 3 -7.60 2.26 -6.23
CA LEU A 3 -6.91 2.57 -4.98
C LEU A 3 -5.43 2.92 -5.20
N ALA A 4 -4.74 2.23 -6.10
CA ALA A 4 -3.35 2.58 -6.45
C ALA A 4 -3.23 4.00 -7.02
N GLY A 5 -4.17 4.42 -7.89
CA GLY A 5 -4.26 5.81 -8.37
C GLY A 5 -4.59 6.81 -7.26
N LEU A 6 -5.44 6.40 -6.32
CA LEU A 6 -5.84 7.22 -5.18
C LEU A 6 -4.73 7.38 -4.12
N GLU A 7 -3.85 6.38 -3.94
CA GLU A 7 -2.74 6.41 -3.00
C GLU A 7 -1.49 7.12 -3.54
N MET A 8 -1.44 7.36 -4.85
CA MET A 8 -0.30 7.99 -5.50
C MET A 8 -0.04 9.40 -4.95
N ASN A 9 1.21 9.68 -4.56
CA ASN A 9 1.57 11.00 -4.07
C ASN A 9 1.59 12.02 -5.20
N MET A 10 0.51 12.81 -5.31
CA MET A 10 0.34 13.80 -6.38
C MET A 10 1.20 15.06 -6.17
N GLU A 11 1.68 15.32 -4.97
CA GLU A 11 2.54 16.48 -4.69
C GLU A 11 3.94 16.26 -5.27
N ASP A 12 4.48 15.05 -5.15
CA ASP A 12 5.80 14.68 -5.69
C ASP A 12 5.74 14.21 -7.15
N PHE A 13 4.54 13.98 -7.70
CA PHE A 13 4.38 13.46 -9.06
C PHE A 13 5.08 14.28 -10.16
N PRO A 14 5.07 15.63 -10.15
CA PRO A 14 5.81 16.42 -11.14
C PRO A 14 7.30 16.14 -11.17
N ALA A 15 7.92 15.86 -10.00
CA ALA A 15 9.34 15.53 -9.88
C ALA A 15 9.66 14.09 -10.30
N ILE A 16 8.69 13.19 -10.21
CA ILE A 16 8.86 11.74 -10.43
C ILE A 16 8.41 11.33 -11.84
N ARG A 17 7.53 12.09 -12.49
CA ARG A 17 6.92 11.76 -13.80
C ARG A 17 7.93 11.37 -14.87
N GLY A 18 9.04 12.10 -14.97
CA GLY A 18 10.09 11.80 -15.96
C GLY A 18 10.73 10.44 -15.72
N LYS A 19 10.96 10.08 -14.45
CA LYS A 19 11.53 8.78 -14.05
C LYS A 19 10.55 7.64 -14.29
N ALA A 20 9.25 7.86 -14.03
CA ALA A 20 8.19 6.89 -14.29
C ALA A 20 8.03 6.63 -15.80
N ILE A 21 8.09 7.67 -16.62
CA ILE A 21 8.04 7.53 -18.09
C ILE A 21 9.26 6.75 -18.59
N VAL A 22 10.46 7.10 -18.17
CA VAL A 22 11.69 6.39 -18.59
C VAL A 22 11.65 4.94 -18.15
N PHE A 23 11.28 4.65 -16.90
CA PHE A 23 11.15 3.27 -16.43
C PHE A 23 10.07 2.51 -17.19
N GLY A 24 8.90 3.11 -17.45
CA GLY A 24 7.82 2.52 -18.23
C GLY A 24 8.23 2.19 -19.66
N ILE A 25 8.93 3.11 -20.34
CA ILE A 25 9.46 2.91 -21.69
C ILE A 25 10.53 1.79 -21.70
N LEU A 26 11.46 1.79 -20.77
CA LEU A 26 12.47 0.72 -20.65
C LEU A 26 11.83 -0.64 -20.30
N ALA A 27 10.87 -0.65 -19.40
CA ALA A 27 10.12 -1.84 -19.00
C ALA A 27 9.19 -2.37 -20.12
N PHE A 28 8.97 -1.59 -21.18
CA PHE A 28 8.26 -1.99 -22.40
C PHE A 28 9.22 -2.39 -23.51
N ILE A 29 10.19 -1.54 -23.87
CA ILE A 29 11.08 -1.76 -25.02
C ILE A 29 12.00 -2.96 -24.79
N ILE A 30 12.60 -3.10 -23.61
CA ILE A 30 13.55 -4.18 -23.34
C ILE A 30 12.88 -5.56 -23.46
N PRO A 31 11.69 -5.80 -22.84
CA PRO A 31 10.96 -7.06 -23.05
C PRO A 31 10.54 -7.29 -24.49
N ILE A 32 10.10 -6.26 -25.23
CA ILE A 32 9.71 -6.42 -26.63
C ILE A 32 10.90 -6.83 -27.48
N VAL A 33 12.01 -6.14 -27.39
CA VAL A 33 13.19 -6.44 -28.23
C VAL A 33 13.75 -7.82 -27.91
N LEU A 34 14.10 -8.07 -26.65
CA LEU A 34 14.71 -9.34 -26.26
C LEU A 34 13.72 -10.51 -26.36
N GLY A 35 12.46 -10.30 -26.02
CA GLY A 35 11.39 -11.29 -26.15
C GLY A 35 11.11 -11.64 -27.60
N PHE A 36 11.06 -10.67 -28.51
CA PHE A 36 10.88 -10.89 -29.94
C PHE A 36 11.98 -11.81 -30.52
N PHE A 37 13.25 -11.48 -30.27
CA PHE A 37 14.35 -12.33 -30.73
C PHE A 37 14.33 -13.71 -30.10
N SER A 38 14.03 -13.83 -28.81
CA SER A 38 13.90 -15.11 -28.15
C SER A 38 12.78 -15.97 -28.74
N ASN A 39 11.61 -15.37 -29.01
CA ASN A 39 10.46 -16.07 -29.56
C ASN A 39 10.72 -16.58 -30.98
N ILE A 40 11.44 -15.82 -31.81
CA ILE A 40 11.82 -16.24 -33.17
C ILE A 40 12.94 -17.31 -33.12
N LEU A 41 14.00 -17.08 -32.36
CA LEU A 41 15.20 -17.92 -32.40
C LEU A 41 15.05 -19.22 -31.60
N ILE A 42 14.39 -19.16 -30.44
CA ILE A 42 14.27 -20.31 -29.51
C ILE A 42 12.95 -21.04 -29.71
N LEU A 43 11.83 -20.29 -29.74
CA LEU A 43 10.51 -20.91 -29.86
C LEU A 43 10.05 -21.08 -31.31
N LYS A 44 10.75 -20.45 -32.27
CA LYS A 44 10.48 -20.52 -33.72
C LYS A 44 9.06 -20.08 -34.13
N TYR A 45 8.49 -19.12 -33.41
CA TYR A 45 7.18 -18.54 -33.74
C TYR A 45 7.27 -17.54 -34.89
N GLY A 46 6.17 -17.35 -35.58
CA GLY A 46 6.04 -16.33 -36.62
C GLY A 46 6.23 -14.89 -36.09
N ILE A 47 6.48 -13.94 -36.97
CA ILE A 47 6.80 -12.56 -36.61
C ILE A 47 5.69 -11.93 -35.75
N VAL A 48 4.43 -12.06 -36.17
CA VAL A 48 3.29 -11.45 -35.48
C VAL A 48 3.05 -12.09 -34.11
N SER A 49 3.10 -13.43 -34.04
CA SER A 49 3.01 -14.17 -32.77
C SER A 49 4.14 -13.79 -31.82
N SER A 50 5.36 -13.61 -32.34
CA SER A 50 6.53 -13.21 -31.55
C SER A 50 6.41 -11.78 -31.00
N ILE A 51 5.86 -10.83 -31.77
CA ILE A 51 5.61 -9.45 -31.32
C ILE A 51 4.53 -9.46 -30.22
N LEU A 52 3.41 -10.16 -30.45
CA LEU A 52 2.33 -10.26 -29.50
C LEU A 52 2.81 -10.85 -28.18
N LEU A 53 3.51 -11.98 -28.22
CA LEU A 53 4.06 -12.66 -27.04
C LEU A 53 5.09 -11.78 -26.32
N ALA A 54 5.98 -11.09 -27.05
CA ALA A 54 6.95 -10.18 -26.46
C ALA A 54 6.30 -8.98 -25.78
N SER A 55 5.21 -8.44 -26.34
CA SER A 55 4.46 -7.36 -25.72
C SER A 55 3.83 -7.76 -24.38
N MET A 56 3.48 -9.04 -24.22
CA MET A 56 2.94 -9.58 -22.97
C MET A 56 3.98 -9.64 -21.86
N TYR A 57 5.27 -9.91 -22.18
CA TYR A 57 6.34 -9.83 -21.17
C TYR A 57 6.52 -8.40 -20.64
N ALA A 58 6.13 -7.39 -21.41
CA ALA A 58 6.20 -5.99 -21.01
C ALA A 58 5.12 -5.59 -20.01
N SER A 59 3.89 -6.12 -20.13
CA SER A 59 2.81 -5.87 -19.18
C SER A 59 3.13 -6.42 -17.80
N HIS A 60 2.55 -5.87 -16.77
CA HIS A 60 2.64 -6.38 -15.40
C HIS A 60 1.49 -5.86 -14.54
N THR A 61 1.15 -6.62 -13.50
CA THR A 61 0.10 -6.27 -12.56
C THR A 61 0.69 -6.07 -11.17
N LEU A 62 0.24 -5.03 -10.46
CA LEU A 62 0.74 -4.68 -9.12
C LEU A 62 0.19 -5.62 -8.02
N ILE A 63 0.32 -6.94 -8.19
CA ILE A 63 -0.18 -7.93 -7.22
C ILE A 63 0.49 -7.79 -5.86
N SER A 64 1.78 -7.48 -5.85
CA SER A 64 2.57 -7.31 -4.61
C SER A 64 2.44 -5.92 -3.97
N TYR A 65 1.60 -5.03 -4.51
CA TYR A 65 1.38 -3.69 -3.95
C TYR A 65 0.85 -3.70 -2.50
N PRO A 66 -0.07 -4.61 -2.08
CA PRO A 66 -0.49 -4.71 -0.69
C PRO A 66 0.65 -4.96 0.30
N ILE A 67 1.71 -5.64 -0.13
CA ILE A 67 2.92 -5.86 0.70
C ILE A 67 3.61 -4.53 1.00
N VAL A 68 3.72 -3.66 -0.01
CA VAL A 68 4.34 -2.32 0.14
C VAL A 68 3.53 -1.44 1.09
N THR A 69 2.20 -1.49 0.98
CA THR A 69 1.28 -0.77 1.88
C THR A 69 1.41 -1.29 3.31
N ARG A 70 1.50 -2.61 3.50
CA ARG A 70 1.68 -3.23 4.82
C ARG A 70 2.95 -2.75 5.54
N TYR A 71 4.06 -2.55 4.80
CA TYR A 71 5.31 -2.03 5.36
C TYR A 71 5.37 -0.49 5.43
N GLY A 72 4.31 0.22 5.05
CA GLY A 72 4.23 1.68 5.11
C GLY A 72 5.11 2.43 4.12
N VAL A 73 5.70 1.73 3.11
CA VAL A 73 6.60 2.34 2.12
C VAL A 73 5.91 2.70 0.80
N SER A 74 4.58 2.70 0.75
CA SER A 74 3.79 3.00 -0.46
C SER A 74 4.04 4.41 -1.02
N ARG A 75 4.37 5.37 -0.16
CA ARG A 75 4.69 6.76 -0.57
C ARG A 75 6.11 6.95 -1.07
N HIS A 76 6.96 5.93 -0.99
CA HIS A 76 8.33 6.05 -1.45
C HIS A 76 8.40 6.28 -2.97
N ARG A 77 9.33 7.14 -3.41
CA ARG A 77 9.47 7.55 -4.83
C ARG A 77 9.58 6.38 -5.81
N CYS A 78 10.29 5.30 -5.47
CA CYS A 78 10.45 4.15 -6.37
C CYS A 78 9.14 3.38 -6.55
N VAL A 79 8.27 3.34 -5.54
CA VAL A 79 6.92 2.75 -5.63
C VAL A 79 6.07 3.58 -6.58
N SER A 80 6.05 4.91 -6.41
CA SER A 80 5.32 5.81 -7.31
C SER A 80 5.82 5.73 -8.76
N ILE A 81 7.15 5.53 -8.96
CA ILE A 81 7.74 5.29 -10.28
C ILE A 81 7.22 3.97 -10.87
N ALA A 82 7.21 2.88 -10.10
CA ALA A 82 6.73 1.58 -10.57
C ALA A 82 5.24 1.61 -10.92
N VAL A 83 4.40 2.22 -10.06
CA VAL A 83 2.95 2.38 -10.30
C VAL A 83 2.68 3.22 -11.55
N GLY A 84 3.38 4.35 -11.71
CA GLY A 84 3.25 5.18 -12.92
C GLY A 84 3.72 4.47 -14.18
N ALA A 85 4.79 3.67 -14.10
CA ALA A 85 5.29 2.88 -15.21
C ALA A 85 4.30 1.78 -15.65
N THR A 86 3.57 1.16 -14.71
CA THR A 86 2.54 0.15 -15.01
C THR A 86 1.50 0.70 -15.99
N ALA A 87 0.99 1.90 -15.76
CA ALA A 87 0.02 2.52 -16.66
C ALA A 87 0.56 2.68 -18.08
N ILE A 88 1.86 2.98 -18.23
CA ILE A 88 2.50 3.14 -19.54
C ILE A 88 2.67 1.78 -20.23
N THR A 89 3.22 0.79 -19.51
CA THR A 89 3.45 -0.54 -20.09
C THR A 89 2.15 -1.22 -20.48
N ASP A 90 1.11 -1.14 -19.65
CA ASP A 90 -0.18 -1.73 -19.95
C ASP A 90 -0.83 -1.06 -21.16
N SER A 91 -0.82 0.29 -21.23
CA SER A 91 -1.34 1.02 -22.38
C SER A 91 -0.64 0.64 -23.67
N LEU A 92 0.69 0.53 -23.66
CA LEU A 92 1.48 0.16 -24.84
C LEU A 92 1.28 -1.31 -25.22
N THR A 93 1.17 -2.22 -24.25
CA THR A 93 0.89 -3.64 -24.50
C THR A 93 -0.49 -3.82 -25.13
N LEU A 94 -1.50 -3.13 -24.62
CA LEU A 94 -2.85 -3.17 -25.16
C LEU A 94 -2.94 -2.53 -26.55
N LEU A 95 -2.14 -1.49 -26.81
CA LEU A 95 -2.00 -0.93 -28.15
C LEU A 95 -1.47 -1.98 -29.14
N VAL A 96 -0.41 -2.73 -28.78
CA VAL A 96 0.12 -3.81 -29.61
C VAL A 96 -0.95 -4.89 -29.84
N LEU A 97 -1.66 -5.29 -28.76
CA LEU A 97 -2.75 -6.26 -28.87
C LEU A 97 -3.86 -5.80 -29.80
N ALA A 98 -4.26 -4.54 -29.70
CA ALA A 98 -5.29 -3.96 -30.55
C ALA A 98 -4.85 -3.89 -32.04
N ILE A 99 -3.59 -3.53 -32.31
CA ILE A 99 -3.02 -3.53 -33.65
C ILE A 99 -3.04 -4.96 -34.21
N VAL A 100 -2.50 -5.93 -33.48
CA VAL A 100 -2.47 -7.34 -33.91
C VAL A 100 -3.90 -7.87 -34.10
N GLY A 101 -4.81 -7.59 -33.13
CA GLY A 101 -6.22 -8.01 -33.23
C GLY A 101 -6.94 -7.40 -34.45
N SER A 102 -6.65 -6.14 -34.77
CA SER A 102 -7.25 -5.48 -35.94
C SER A 102 -6.74 -6.04 -37.27
N MET A 103 -5.48 -6.47 -37.34
CA MET A 103 -4.90 -7.08 -38.56
C MET A 103 -5.63 -8.36 -39.01
N TYR A 104 -6.27 -9.06 -38.08
CA TYR A 104 -6.95 -10.34 -38.35
C TYR A 104 -8.48 -10.29 -38.28
N ARG A 105 -9.06 -9.16 -37.84
CA ARG A 105 -10.52 -9.01 -37.73
C ARG A 105 -11.19 -8.32 -38.92
N THR A 106 -10.41 -7.61 -39.77
CA THR A 106 -10.97 -6.81 -40.86
C THR A 106 -10.25 -7.14 -42.15
N ASP A 107 -11.01 -7.49 -43.21
CA ASP A 107 -10.50 -7.67 -44.58
C ASP A 107 -9.95 -6.36 -45.20
N SER A 108 -10.02 -5.24 -44.50
CA SER A 108 -9.53 -3.93 -44.95
C SER A 108 -8.86 -3.18 -43.80
N VAL A 109 -7.60 -3.51 -43.50
CA VAL A 109 -6.79 -2.69 -42.58
C VAL A 109 -6.30 -1.46 -43.33
N GLY A 110 -7.01 -0.33 -43.22
CA GLY A 110 -6.46 0.96 -43.59
C GLY A 110 -5.25 1.27 -42.69
N SER A 111 -4.16 1.74 -43.26
CA SER A 111 -2.91 2.12 -42.57
C SER A 111 -3.08 3.12 -41.41
N TRP A 112 -4.29 3.56 -41.13
CA TRP A 112 -4.66 4.61 -40.18
C TRP A 112 -5.38 4.11 -38.93
N SER A 113 -5.70 2.81 -38.82
CA SER A 113 -6.47 2.25 -37.68
C SER A 113 -5.76 2.41 -36.35
N TRP A 114 -4.43 2.33 -36.32
CA TRP A 114 -3.62 2.55 -35.12
C TRP A 114 -3.64 4.02 -34.65
N LEU A 115 -3.65 4.97 -35.64
CA LEU A 115 -3.75 6.39 -35.32
C LEU A 115 -5.13 6.73 -34.74
N GLU A 116 -6.19 6.15 -35.31
CA GLU A 116 -7.55 6.27 -34.81
C GLU A 116 -7.68 5.75 -33.39
N LEU A 117 -7.05 4.61 -33.06
CA LEU A 117 -7.05 4.06 -31.71
C LEU A 117 -6.31 4.98 -30.72
N ILE A 118 -5.10 5.45 -31.06
CA ILE A 118 -4.35 6.40 -30.23
C ILE A 118 -5.16 7.68 -30.02
N LEU A 119 -5.81 8.19 -31.06
CA LEU A 119 -6.63 9.39 -30.97
C LEU A 119 -7.83 9.18 -30.04
N LYS A 120 -8.56 8.05 -30.19
CA LYS A 120 -9.70 7.68 -29.35
C LYS A 120 -9.29 7.55 -27.88
N VAL A 121 -8.20 6.82 -27.59
CA VAL A 121 -7.67 6.65 -26.24
C VAL A 121 -7.24 7.97 -25.61
N SER A 122 -6.52 8.80 -26.39
CA SER A 122 -6.07 10.12 -25.92
C SER A 122 -7.26 11.05 -25.64
N LEU A 123 -8.26 11.06 -26.52
CA LEU A 123 -9.46 11.88 -26.37
C LEU A 123 -10.29 11.43 -25.16
N MET A 124 -10.43 10.10 -24.96
CA MET A 124 -11.14 9.54 -23.80
C MET A 124 -10.39 9.79 -22.49
N GLY A 125 -9.06 9.60 -22.48
CA GLY A 125 -8.22 9.95 -21.33
C GLY A 125 -8.33 11.43 -20.96
N LEU A 126 -8.26 12.31 -21.95
CA LEU A 126 -8.44 13.75 -21.75
C LEU A 126 -9.84 14.08 -21.23
N PHE A 127 -10.88 13.42 -21.74
CA PHE A 127 -12.25 13.56 -21.25
C PHE A 127 -12.36 13.17 -19.78
N ILE A 128 -11.81 12.04 -19.37
CA ILE A 128 -11.79 11.60 -17.96
C ILE A 128 -11.05 12.63 -17.09
N ILE A 129 -9.84 13.04 -17.51
CA ILE A 129 -9.01 13.99 -16.75
C ILE A 129 -9.71 15.35 -16.58
N TYR A 130 -10.50 15.78 -17.55
CA TYR A 130 -11.12 17.10 -17.52
C TYR A 130 -12.53 17.10 -16.89
N SER A 131 -13.35 16.09 -17.19
CA SER A 131 -14.75 16.01 -16.78
C SER A 131 -14.92 15.49 -15.36
N PHE A 132 -14.19 14.44 -14.99
CA PHE A 132 -14.36 13.77 -13.70
C PHE A 132 -14.07 14.65 -12.49
N PRO A 133 -13.01 15.50 -12.46
CA PRO A 133 -12.82 16.41 -11.33
C PRO A 133 -13.92 17.45 -11.19
N ARG A 134 -14.51 17.89 -12.31
CA ARG A 134 -15.60 18.87 -12.29
C ARG A 134 -16.87 18.27 -11.73
N ILE A 135 -17.25 17.10 -12.26
CA ILE A 135 -18.44 16.36 -11.83
C ILE A 135 -18.27 15.93 -10.36
N GLY A 136 -17.10 15.37 -10.01
CA GLY A 136 -16.77 14.95 -8.65
C GLY A 136 -16.83 16.11 -7.66
N ARG A 137 -16.24 17.25 -8.01
CA ARG A 137 -16.26 18.45 -7.15
C ARG A 137 -17.66 19.01 -6.96
N TRP A 138 -18.47 19.04 -8.02
CA TRP A 138 -19.85 19.48 -7.95
C TRP A 138 -20.68 18.59 -7.04
N PHE A 139 -20.55 17.25 -7.20
CA PHE A 139 -21.32 16.28 -6.43
C PHE A 139 -20.91 16.24 -4.96
N LEU A 140 -19.60 16.16 -4.66
CA LEU A 140 -19.08 16.09 -3.29
C LEU A 140 -19.35 17.37 -2.48
N ARG A 141 -19.56 18.52 -3.15
CA ARG A 141 -20.00 19.75 -2.48
C ARG A 141 -21.48 19.80 -2.18
N LYS A 142 -22.30 19.10 -2.98
CA LYS A 142 -23.76 19.14 -2.86
C LYS A 142 -24.29 18.11 -1.86
N TYR A 143 -23.63 16.97 -1.75
CA TYR A 143 -24.06 15.85 -0.91
C TYR A 143 -23.01 15.56 0.15
N GLU A 144 -23.41 15.66 1.44
CA GLU A 144 -22.51 15.44 2.58
C GLU A 144 -22.55 14.02 3.13
N ASP A 145 -23.55 13.21 2.73
CA ASP A 145 -23.69 11.83 3.16
C ASP A 145 -22.55 10.96 2.62
N GLY A 146 -21.78 10.36 3.52
CA GLY A 146 -20.63 9.53 3.18
C GLY A 146 -20.96 8.28 2.35
N ILE A 147 -22.16 7.69 2.54
CA ILE A 147 -22.60 6.53 1.76
C ILE A 147 -22.94 6.95 0.33
N VAL A 148 -23.63 8.07 0.17
CA VAL A 148 -23.99 8.63 -1.14
C VAL A 148 -22.71 9.02 -1.90
N GLN A 149 -21.74 9.64 -1.22
CA GLN A 149 -20.45 9.97 -1.80
C GLN A 149 -19.68 8.72 -2.23
N PHE A 150 -19.68 7.66 -1.41
CA PHE A 150 -19.03 6.38 -1.74
C PHE A 150 -19.64 5.75 -3.00
N ILE A 151 -20.98 5.65 -3.07
CA ILE A 151 -21.68 5.08 -4.23
C ILE A 151 -21.38 5.91 -5.49
N PHE A 152 -21.36 7.23 -5.37
CA PHE A 152 -21.04 8.12 -6.49
C PHE A 152 -19.61 7.90 -7.00
N ILE A 153 -18.61 7.83 -6.12
CA ILE A 153 -17.23 7.56 -6.52
C ILE A 153 -17.11 6.20 -7.18
N LEU A 154 -17.76 5.17 -6.63
CA LEU A 154 -17.78 3.83 -7.23
C LEU A 154 -18.41 3.85 -8.63
N ALA A 155 -19.50 4.58 -8.81
CA ALA A 155 -20.13 4.75 -10.12
C ALA A 155 -19.19 5.46 -11.12
N MET A 156 -18.45 6.49 -10.68
CA MET A 156 -17.45 7.17 -11.50
C MET A 156 -16.31 6.22 -11.92
N VAL A 157 -15.87 5.33 -11.03
CA VAL A 157 -14.84 4.34 -11.33
C VAL A 157 -15.31 3.37 -12.40
N PHE A 158 -16.53 2.82 -12.26
CA PHE A 158 -17.10 1.92 -13.26
C PHE A 158 -17.42 2.63 -14.58
N LEU A 159 -17.86 3.88 -14.52
CA LEU A 159 -18.05 4.69 -15.72
C LEU A 159 -16.73 4.90 -16.48
N ALA A 160 -15.64 5.22 -15.78
CA ALA A 160 -14.33 5.38 -16.40
C ALA A 160 -13.82 4.07 -17.01
N ALA A 161 -14.05 2.94 -16.31
CA ALA A 161 -13.71 1.62 -16.83
C ALA A 161 -14.50 1.30 -18.11
N GLY A 162 -15.82 1.47 -18.08
CA GLY A 162 -16.67 1.23 -19.25
C GLY A 162 -16.36 2.16 -20.43
N LEU A 163 -16.04 3.43 -20.17
CA LEU A 163 -15.63 4.37 -21.23
C LEU A 163 -14.33 3.93 -21.91
N MET A 164 -13.37 3.38 -21.16
CA MET A 164 -12.15 2.83 -21.75
C MET A 164 -12.41 1.54 -22.54
N GLU A 165 -13.29 0.67 -22.07
CA GLU A 165 -13.70 -0.53 -22.80
C GLU A 165 -14.39 -0.21 -24.13
N LEU A 166 -15.22 0.84 -24.19
CA LEU A 166 -15.85 1.31 -25.43
C LEU A 166 -14.84 1.75 -26.50
N VAL A 167 -13.66 2.18 -26.05
CA VAL A 167 -12.56 2.58 -26.95
C VAL A 167 -11.68 1.39 -27.35
N GLY A 168 -11.94 0.20 -26.80
CA GLY A 168 -11.16 -1.02 -27.04
C GLY A 168 -9.95 -1.19 -26.12
N MET A 169 -9.91 -0.44 -25.01
CA MET A 169 -8.88 -0.54 -23.99
C MET A 169 -9.43 -1.28 -22.75
N GLU A 170 -8.54 -1.82 -21.91
CA GLU A 170 -8.99 -2.44 -20.67
C GLU A 170 -9.58 -1.43 -19.67
N GLY A 171 -10.70 -1.81 -19.06
CA GLY A 171 -11.35 -1.01 -18.03
C GLY A 171 -10.47 -0.70 -16.81
N ILE A 172 -9.45 -1.54 -16.57
CA ILE A 172 -8.45 -1.34 -15.52
C ILE A 172 -7.75 0.01 -15.64
N LEU A 173 -7.42 0.43 -16.87
CA LEU A 173 -6.79 1.74 -17.15
C LEU A 173 -7.73 2.90 -16.82
N GLY A 174 -9.02 2.77 -17.16
CA GLY A 174 -10.05 3.76 -16.80
C GLY A 174 -10.19 3.93 -15.29
N ALA A 175 -10.25 2.82 -14.57
CA ALA A 175 -10.30 2.83 -13.11
C ALA A 175 -9.05 3.50 -12.47
N PHE A 176 -7.87 3.25 -13.03
CA PHE A 176 -6.63 3.91 -12.59
C PHE A 176 -6.67 5.43 -12.83
N PHE A 177 -7.06 5.88 -14.03
CA PHE A 177 -7.21 7.31 -14.31
C PHE A 177 -8.25 7.98 -13.42
N ALA A 178 -9.39 7.32 -13.15
CA ALA A 178 -10.37 7.82 -12.20
C ALA A 178 -9.75 8.01 -10.80
N GLY A 179 -8.98 7.03 -10.32
CA GLY A 179 -8.26 7.12 -9.04
C GLY A 179 -7.27 8.29 -8.99
N LEU A 180 -6.47 8.46 -10.04
CA LEU A 180 -5.49 9.52 -10.16
C LEU A 180 -6.15 10.92 -10.16
N VAL A 181 -7.23 11.06 -10.90
CA VAL A 181 -7.92 12.34 -11.10
C VAL A 181 -8.76 12.73 -9.88
N LEU A 182 -9.39 11.76 -9.22
CA LEU A 182 -10.19 11.96 -8.02
C LEU A 182 -9.34 12.05 -6.73
N ASN A 183 -8.07 11.67 -6.78
CA ASN A 183 -7.13 11.74 -5.65
C ASN A 183 -7.13 13.11 -4.95
N ARG A 184 -7.12 14.20 -5.71
CA ARG A 184 -7.14 15.57 -5.17
C ARG A 184 -8.46 15.97 -4.52
N LEU A 185 -9.55 15.24 -4.79
CA LEU A 185 -10.88 15.52 -4.25
C LEU A 185 -11.19 14.70 -3.00
N ILE A 186 -10.44 13.62 -2.78
CA ILE A 186 -10.64 12.70 -1.67
C ILE A 186 -9.44 12.84 -0.72
N PRO A 187 -9.56 13.61 0.37
CA PRO A 187 -8.47 13.79 1.32
C PRO A 187 -8.00 12.45 1.90
N PRO A 188 -6.69 12.31 2.20
CA PRO A 188 -6.13 11.07 2.79
C PRO A 188 -6.78 10.68 4.11
N VAL A 189 -7.25 11.68 4.87
CA VAL A 189 -7.94 11.51 6.15
C VAL A 189 -9.40 11.94 5.99
N SER A 190 -10.23 11.06 5.42
CA SER A 190 -11.66 11.33 5.25
C SER A 190 -12.49 10.06 5.43
N PRO A 191 -13.75 10.16 5.91
CA PRO A 191 -14.65 9.01 6.00
C PRO A 191 -14.83 8.30 4.65
N LEU A 192 -14.93 9.07 3.56
CA LEU A 192 -15.04 8.55 2.21
C LEU A 192 -13.84 7.68 1.82
N ARG A 193 -12.62 8.14 2.15
CA ARG A 193 -11.39 7.39 1.91
C ARG A 193 -11.40 6.06 2.66
N ASN A 194 -11.82 6.08 3.92
CA ASN A 194 -11.92 4.87 4.74
C ASN A 194 -12.92 3.85 4.17
N TYR A 195 -14.07 4.30 3.63
CA TYR A 195 -15.03 3.41 2.97
C TYR A 195 -14.44 2.77 1.71
N LEU A 196 -13.76 3.56 0.88
CA LEU A 196 -13.14 3.08 -0.35
C LEU A 196 -12.02 2.05 -0.05
N GLU A 197 -11.16 2.34 0.92
CA GLU A 197 -10.10 1.44 1.35
C GLU A 197 -10.66 0.17 2.01
N PHE A 198 -11.69 0.30 2.85
CA PHE A 198 -12.33 -0.86 3.50
C PHE A 198 -12.93 -1.81 2.46
N VAL A 199 -13.76 -1.31 1.55
CA VAL A 199 -14.42 -2.15 0.54
C VAL A 199 -13.39 -2.70 -0.45
N GLY A 200 -12.38 -1.90 -0.82
CA GLY A 200 -11.28 -2.35 -1.65
C GLY A 200 -10.51 -3.52 -1.05
N ASN A 201 -10.11 -3.40 0.22
CA ASN A 201 -9.32 -4.41 0.92
C ASN A 201 -10.15 -5.62 1.37
N ALA A 202 -11.39 -5.41 1.79
CA ALA A 202 -12.23 -6.48 2.32
C ALA A 202 -12.94 -7.30 1.24
N LEU A 203 -13.24 -6.69 0.08
CA LEU A 203 -14.03 -7.34 -0.97
C LEU A 203 -13.26 -7.46 -2.30
N PHE A 204 -12.85 -6.33 -2.90
CA PHE A 204 -12.33 -6.35 -4.27
C PHE A 204 -10.95 -7.00 -4.40
N ILE A 205 -10.03 -6.74 -3.46
CA ILE A 205 -8.69 -7.34 -3.52
C ILE A 205 -8.72 -8.85 -3.29
N PRO A 206 -9.37 -9.40 -2.26
CA PRO A 206 -9.51 -10.84 -2.09
C PRO A 206 -10.22 -11.50 -3.27
N TYR A 207 -11.32 -10.91 -3.76
CA TYR A 207 -12.04 -11.43 -4.92
C TYR A 207 -11.16 -11.49 -6.18
N PHE A 208 -10.39 -10.43 -6.43
CA PHE A 208 -9.42 -10.40 -7.54
C PHE A 208 -8.33 -11.46 -7.39
N LEU A 209 -7.75 -11.62 -6.20
CA LEU A 209 -6.70 -12.61 -5.95
C LEU A 209 -7.22 -14.05 -6.10
N ILE A 210 -8.43 -14.33 -5.59
CA ILE A 210 -9.09 -15.63 -5.78
C ILE A 210 -9.37 -15.86 -7.27
N GLY A 211 -9.89 -14.86 -7.98
CA GLY A 211 -10.16 -14.95 -9.41
C GLY A 211 -8.92 -15.26 -10.23
N VAL A 212 -7.80 -14.58 -9.94
CA VAL A 212 -6.50 -14.91 -10.57
C VAL A 212 -6.05 -16.32 -10.22
N GLY A 213 -6.19 -16.73 -8.94
CA GLY A 213 -5.84 -18.09 -8.50
C GLY A 213 -6.67 -19.19 -9.19
N MET A 214 -7.95 -18.94 -9.45
CA MET A 214 -8.84 -19.89 -10.16
C MET A 214 -8.49 -20.06 -11.64
N LEU A 215 -7.77 -19.11 -12.26
CA LEU A 215 -7.29 -19.22 -13.62
C LEU A 215 -6.07 -20.17 -13.75
N ILE A 216 -5.47 -20.55 -12.63
CA ILE A 216 -4.28 -21.40 -12.61
C ILE A 216 -4.71 -22.87 -12.58
N ASP A 217 -4.56 -23.58 -13.72
CA ASP A 217 -4.74 -25.03 -13.75
C ASP A 217 -3.38 -25.72 -13.50
N VAL A 218 -3.23 -26.26 -12.30
CA VAL A 218 -2.00 -26.95 -11.86
C VAL A 218 -1.73 -28.23 -12.65
N ARG A 219 -2.74 -28.82 -13.29
CA ARG A 219 -2.62 -30.06 -14.09
C ARG A 219 -1.76 -29.86 -15.33
N VAL A 220 -1.68 -28.64 -15.84
CA VAL A 220 -0.86 -28.24 -16.98
C VAL A 220 0.63 -28.50 -16.75
N PHE A 221 1.10 -28.48 -15.48
CA PHE A 221 2.50 -28.77 -15.13
C PHE A 221 2.94 -30.21 -15.47
N PHE A 222 1.99 -31.11 -15.60
CA PHE A 222 2.29 -32.54 -15.81
C PHE A 222 2.03 -33.02 -17.25
N GLY A 223 1.69 -32.10 -18.19
CA GLY A 223 1.15 -32.51 -19.50
C GLY A 223 2.19 -32.84 -20.59
N HIS A 224 2.94 -31.87 -21.07
CA HIS A 224 3.81 -32.04 -22.25
C HIS A 224 5.17 -31.35 -22.09
N ILE A 225 6.26 -31.99 -22.54
CA ILE A 225 7.63 -31.46 -22.47
C ILE A 225 7.78 -30.16 -23.29
N GLU A 226 7.11 -30.03 -24.43
CA GLU A 226 7.14 -28.82 -25.26
C GLU A 226 6.48 -27.64 -24.56
N SER A 227 5.33 -27.82 -23.92
CA SER A 227 4.68 -26.76 -23.13
C SER A 227 5.57 -26.30 -21.97
N MET A 228 6.30 -27.21 -21.32
CA MET A 228 7.26 -26.87 -20.27
C MET A 228 8.45 -26.05 -20.78
N LYS A 229 8.96 -26.37 -21.98
CA LYS A 229 10.02 -25.61 -22.63
C LYS A 229 9.55 -24.18 -22.95
N VAL A 230 8.36 -24.04 -23.53
CA VAL A 230 7.75 -22.75 -23.82
C VAL A 230 7.57 -21.95 -22.53
N ALA A 231 7.01 -22.55 -21.48
CA ALA A 231 6.84 -21.93 -20.16
C ALA A 231 8.15 -21.44 -19.54
N ALA A 232 9.20 -22.29 -19.63
CA ALA A 232 10.53 -21.95 -19.09
C ALA A 232 11.15 -20.75 -19.83
N VAL A 233 11.09 -20.75 -21.17
CA VAL A 233 11.61 -19.63 -21.97
C VAL A 233 10.83 -18.35 -21.70
N MET A 234 9.50 -18.41 -21.70
CA MET A 234 8.64 -17.26 -21.41
C MET A 234 8.94 -16.67 -20.03
N THR A 235 9.00 -17.52 -19.01
CA THR A 235 9.25 -17.09 -17.62
C THR A 235 10.64 -16.47 -17.48
N LEU A 236 11.66 -17.11 -18.05
CA LEU A 236 13.04 -16.62 -17.97
C LEU A 236 13.17 -15.27 -18.70
N MET A 237 12.52 -15.12 -19.86
CA MET A 237 12.51 -13.84 -20.60
C MET A 237 11.77 -12.75 -19.85
N ALA A 238 10.60 -13.02 -19.29
CA ALA A 238 9.86 -12.04 -18.50
C ALA A 238 10.67 -11.56 -17.29
N LEU A 239 11.27 -12.48 -16.52
CA LEU A 239 12.07 -12.16 -15.33
C LEU A 239 13.35 -11.38 -15.69
N SER A 240 14.11 -11.86 -16.66
CA SER A 240 15.40 -11.25 -17.04
C SER A 240 15.23 -9.86 -17.63
N THR A 241 14.24 -9.67 -18.51
CA THR A 241 14.01 -8.37 -19.15
C THR A 241 13.50 -7.32 -18.18
N LYS A 242 12.64 -7.67 -17.24
CA LYS A 242 12.19 -6.77 -16.16
C LYS A 242 13.34 -6.43 -15.20
N TRP A 243 14.19 -7.41 -14.88
CA TRP A 243 15.36 -7.13 -14.06
C TRP A 243 16.34 -6.18 -14.77
N ILE A 244 16.58 -6.37 -16.07
CA ILE A 244 17.42 -5.48 -16.89
C ILE A 244 16.83 -4.07 -16.93
N ALA A 245 15.50 -3.93 -17.11
CA ALA A 245 14.82 -2.63 -17.10
C ALA A 245 15.00 -1.90 -15.77
N ALA A 246 14.80 -2.59 -14.66
CA ALA A 246 15.00 -2.02 -13.33
C ALA A 246 16.49 -1.67 -13.07
N TRP A 247 17.41 -2.51 -13.52
CA TRP A 247 18.86 -2.27 -13.40
C TRP A 247 19.31 -1.08 -14.25
N THR A 248 18.84 -0.98 -15.48
CA THR A 248 19.14 0.17 -16.38
C THR A 248 18.63 1.47 -15.78
N THR A 249 17.41 1.47 -15.26
CA THR A 249 16.82 2.64 -14.58
C THR A 249 17.62 3.02 -13.34
N GLN A 250 18.05 2.02 -12.54
CA GLN A 250 18.92 2.27 -11.40
C GLN A 250 20.22 2.98 -11.83
N LYS A 251 20.85 2.54 -12.91
CA LYS A 251 22.11 3.13 -13.41
C LYS A 251 21.91 4.54 -13.94
N ILE A 252 20.83 4.80 -14.68
CA ILE A 252 20.53 6.13 -15.24
C ILE A 252 20.31 7.16 -14.13
N TYR A 253 19.59 6.78 -13.05
CA TYR A 253 19.19 7.74 -12.01
C TYR A 253 19.98 7.62 -10.70
N GLY A 254 21.02 6.77 -10.64
CA GLY A 254 21.84 6.59 -9.43
C GLY A 254 21.06 6.07 -8.23
N MET A 255 20.06 5.22 -8.45
CA MET A 255 19.19 4.71 -7.39
C MET A 255 19.89 3.66 -6.52
N LYS A 256 19.42 3.46 -5.28
CA LYS A 256 19.93 2.43 -4.37
C LYS A 256 19.54 1.02 -4.90
N LYS A 257 20.35 0.01 -4.53
CA LYS A 257 20.06 -1.40 -4.89
C LYS A 257 18.69 -1.87 -4.37
N ILE A 258 18.27 -1.38 -3.22
CA ILE A 258 16.97 -1.71 -2.61
C ILE A 258 15.82 -1.15 -3.46
N GLU A 259 15.95 0.10 -3.94
CA GLU A 259 14.94 0.71 -4.82
C GLU A 259 14.78 -0.08 -6.13
N ARG A 260 15.89 -0.54 -6.72
CA ARG A 260 15.86 -1.45 -7.89
C ARG A 260 15.12 -2.75 -7.59
N GLN A 261 15.43 -3.39 -6.46
CA GLN A 261 14.78 -4.65 -6.07
C GLN A 261 13.26 -4.45 -5.90
N LEU A 262 12.86 -3.34 -5.29
CA LEU A 262 11.45 -3.03 -5.11
C LEU A 262 10.75 -2.71 -6.44
N MET A 263 11.39 -1.94 -7.33
CA MET A 263 10.88 -1.68 -8.67
C MET A 263 10.75 -2.97 -9.49
N PHE A 264 11.75 -3.87 -9.44
CA PHE A 264 11.68 -5.17 -10.08
C PHE A 264 10.55 -6.03 -9.49
N GLY A 265 10.44 -6.12 -8.17
CA GLY A 265 9.38 -6.86 -7.50
C GLY A 265 7.99 -6.40 -7.93
N LEU A 266 7.74 -5.08 -7.92
CA LEU A 266 6.45 -4.50 -8.31
C LEU A 266 6.14 -4.63 -9.80
N SER A 267 7.15 -4.67 -10.68
CA SER A 267 6.97 -4.70 -12.14
C SER A 267 7.08 -6.09 -12.75
N ASN A 268 7.17 -7.15 -11.96
CA ASN A 268 7.45 -8.50 -12.46
C ASN A 268 6.23 -9.42 -12.51
N ALA A 269 5.20 -9.19 -11.67
CA ALA A 269 4.04 -10.07 -11.63
C ALA A 269 3.20 -9.97 -12.91
N GLN A 270 2.93 -11.10 -13.52
CA GLN A 270 1.97 -11.24 -14.61
C GLN A 270 0.63 -11.75 -14.05
N ALA A 271 -0.49 -11.34 -14.68
CA ALA A 271 -1.81 -11.74 -14.18
C ALA A 271 -2.88 -11.75 -15.29
N ALA A 272 -4.11 -11.36 -14.93
CA ALA A 272 -5.28 -11.44 -15.79
C ALA A 272 -5.12 -10.71 -17.15
N ALA A 273 -4.46 -9.54 -17.19
CA ALA A 273 -4.22 -8.80 -18.42
C ALA A 273 -3.38 -9.61 -19.42
N THR A 274 -2.32 -10.27 -18.93
CA THR A 274 -1.48 -11.15 -19.75
C THR A 274 -2.28 -12.34 -20.30
N LEU A 275 -3.09 -12.99 -19.44
CA LEU A 275 -3.92 -14.11 -19.86
C LEU A 275 -4.98 -13.67 -20.89
N ALA A 276 -5.62 -12.52 -20.69
CA ALA A 276 -6.59 -11.96 -21.63
C ALA A 276 -5.96 -11.70 -23.01
N ALA A 277 -4.74 -11.16 -23.04
CA ALA A 277 -4.00 -10.94 -24.28
C ALA A 277 -3.63 -12.25 -24.99
N VAL A 278 -3.23 -13.29 -24.23
CA VAL A 278 -3.00 -14.64 -24.79
C VAL A 278 -4.28 -15.23 -25.35
N LEU A 279 -5.40 -15.11 -24.63
CA LEU A 279 -6.69 -15.63 -25.12
C LEU A 279 -7.14 -14.94 -26.40
N VAL A 280 -6.92 -13.64 -26.55
CA VAL A 280 -7.20 -12.94 -27.80
C VAL A 280 -6.33 -13.50 -28.93
N GLY A 281 -5.01 -13.68 -28.73
CA GLY A 281 -4.12 -14.28 -29.72
C GLY A 281 -4.46 -15.75 -30.01
N TYR A 282 -4.89 -16.51 -29.02
CA TYR A 282 -5.33 -17.89 -29.15
C TYR A 282 -6.62 -18.02 -29.98
N ASN A 283 -7.55 -17.07 -29.87
CA ASN A 283 -8.80 -17.06 -30.61
C ASN A 283 -8.64 -16.59 -32.07
N ILE A 284 -7.49 -16.02 -32.44
CA ILE A 284 -7.20 -15.66 -33.83
C ILE A 284 -6.79 -16.93 -34.59
N VAL A 285 -7.61 -17.31 -35.60
CA VAL A 285 -7.33 -18.42 -36.51
C VAL A 285 -6.71 -17.86 -37.79
N LEU A 286 -5.56 -18.39 -38.18
CA LEU A 286 -4.84 -18.05 -39.40
C LEU A 286 -5.51 -18.72 -40.63
N PRO A 287 -5.24 -18.23 -41.85
CA PRO A 287 -5.81 -18.81 -43.09
C PRO A 287 -5.46 -20.29 -43.29
N ASP A 288 -4.37 -20.78 -42.71
CA ASP A 288 -3.93 -22.18 -42.75
C ASP A 288 -4.66 -23.06 -41.73
N GLY A 289 -5.60 -22.51 -40.96
CA GLY A 289 -6.34 -23.22 -39.91
C GLY A 289 -5.59 -23.32 -38.58
N SER A 290 -4.33 -22.89 -38.49
CA SER A 290 -3.58 -22.82 -37.25
C SER A 290 -4.00 -21.61 -36.40
N ARG A 291 -3.72 -21.65 -35.10
CA ARG A 291 -3.97 -20.51 -34.20
C ARG A 291 -2.74 -19.59 -34.16
N LEU A 292 -2.96 -18.28 -34.01
CA LEU A 292 -1.85 -17.32 -33.90
C LEU A 292 -0.95 -17.61 -32.69
N LEU A 293 -1.57 -17.98 -31.55
CA LEU A 293 -0.89 -18.52 -30.37
C LEU A 293 -1.46 -19.91 -30.10
N ASN A 294 -0.59 -20.91 -29.92
CA ASN A 294 -0.97 -22.30 -29.71
C ASN A 294 -1.26 -22.63 -28.23
N ASP A 295 -1.72 -23.86 -27.97
CA ASP A 295 -2.01 -24.37 -26.63
C ASP A 295 -0.77 -24.33 -25.71
N ASP A 296 0.43 -24.52 -26.25
CA ASP A 296 1.66 -24.48 -25.46
C ASP A 296 1.93 -23.09 -24.88
N VAL A 297 1.61 -22.01 -25.63
CA VAL A 297 1.71 -20.63 -25.14
C VAL A 297 0.66 -20.37 -24.06
N LEU A 298 -0.57 -20.84 -24.26
CA LEU A 298 -1.63 -20.67 -23.26
C LEU A 298 -1.23 -21.35 -21.94
N ASN A 299 -0.79 -22.61 -22.02
CA ASN A 299 -0.32 -23.38 -20.88
C ASN A 299 0.94 -22.77 -20.25
N GLY A 300 1.90 -22.33 -21.09
CA GLY A 300 3.10 -21.64 -20.64
C GLY A 300 2.81 -20.32 -19.93
N THR A 301 1.75 -19.62 -20.32
CA THR A 301 1.33 -18.38 -19.65
C THR A 301 0.81 -18.63 -18.25
N ILE A 302 0.11 -19.73 -18.01
CA ILE A 302 -0.37 -20.10 -16.67
C ILE A 302 0.83 -20.33 -15.73
N VAL A 303 1.84 -21.07 -16.20
CA VAL A 303 3.08 -21.30 -15.45
C VAL A 303 3.84 -19.99 -15.20
N LEU A 304 3.96 -19.16 -16.23
CA LEU A 304 4.56 -17.82 -16.14
C LEU A 304 3.89 -16.98 -15.05
N ILE A 305 2.55 -16.90 -15.02
CA ILE A 305 1.79 -16.15 -14.02
C ILE A 305 2.14 -16.64 -12.62
N LEU A 306 2.08 -17.95 -12.39
CA LEU A 306 2.35 -18.53 -11.08
C LEU A 306 3.75 -18.18 -10.59
N ILE A 307 4.77 -18.43 -11.41
CA ILE A 307 6.18 -18.22 -11.02
C ILE A 307 6.46 -16.74 -10.82
N THR A 308 5.98 -15.85 -11.71
CA THR A 308 6.22 -14.42 -11.59
C THR A 308 5.51 -13.82 -10.40
N CYS A 309 4.31 -14.26 -10.03
CA CYS A 309 3.60 -13.83 -8.83
C CYS A 309 4.34 -14.23 -7.55
N ILE A 310 4.86 -15.46 -7.48
CA ILE A 310 5.67 -15.94 -6.34
C ILE A 310 6.95 -15.11 -6.21
N ILE A 311 7.71 -14.95 -7.29
CA ILE A 311 8.97 -14.18 -7.29
C ILE A 311 8.71 -12.69 -6.97
N SER A 312 7.66 -12.11 -7.54
CA SER A 312 7.24 -10.74 -7.25
C SER A 312 6.94 -10.55 -5.76
N SER A 313 6.14 -11.43 -5.18
CA SER A 313 5.76 -11.35 -3.77
C SER A 313 6.98 -11.46 -2.85
N ILE A 314 7.85 -12.44 -3.07
CA ILE A 314 9.06 -12.63 -2.25
C ILE A 314 10.04 -11.47 -2.41
N THR A 315 10.31 -11.02 -3.64
CA THR A 315 11.26 -9.93 -3.88
C THR A 315 10.75 -8.60 -3.35
N THR A 316 9.45 -8.34 -3.47
CA THR A 316 8.82 -7.14 -2.92
C THR A 316 8.84 -7.16 -1.39
N ASP A 317 8.53 -8.29 -0.76
CA ASP A 317 8.56 -8.42 0.71
C ASP A 317 9.98 -8.14 1.26
N ILE A 318 11.00 -8.79 0.69
CA ILE A 318 12.39 -8.57 1.10
C ILE A 318 12.81 -7.12 0.89
N ALA A 319 12.46 -6.51 -0.25
CA ALA A 319 12.85 -5.15 -0.59
C ALA A 319 12.11 -4.11 0.25
N ALA A 320 10.79 -4.25 0.42
CA ALA A 320 9.96 -3.35 1.22
C ALA A 320 10.37 -3.38 2.69
N ARG A 321 10.61 -4.57 3.24
CA ARG A 321 11.14 -4.75 4.60
C ARG A 321 12.49 -4.06 4.80
N LYS A 322 13.46 -4.27 3.88
CA LYS A 322 14.77 -3.59 3.93
C LYS A 322 14.65 -2.09 3.76
N MET A 323 13.71 -1.63 2.95
CA MET A 323 13.48 -0.20 2.73
C MET A 323 12.89 0.45 3.98
N ALA A 324 11.89 -0.15 4.58
CA ALA A 324 11.33 0.30 5.86
C ALA A 324 12.41 0.42 6.95
N LEU A 325 13.36 -0.53 6.99
CA LEU A 325 14.50 -0.47 7.91
C LEU A 325 15.54 0.59 7.53
N SER A 326 15.72 0.88 6.24
CA SER A 326 16.74 1.85 5.78
C SER A 326 16.29 3.31 5.83
N GLU A 327 15.01 3.56 5.98
CA GLU A 327 14.42 4.89 6.19
C GLU A 327 14.42 5.32 7.66
N LEU A 328 14.88 4.44 8.55
CA LEU A 328 15.14 4.80 9.93
C LEU A 328 16.38 5.72 9.95
N PRO A 329 16.30 6.93 10.53
CA PRO A 329 17.42 7.87 10.50
C PRO A 329 18.62 7.22 11.19
N PRO A 330 19.83 7.31 10.57
CA PRO A 330 21.05 7.18 11.33
C PRO A 330 21.09 8.33 12.34
N ASP A 331 21.64 8.07 13.53
CA ASP A 331 21.98 9.09 14.52
C ASP A 331 22.49 10.37 13.86
N ASP A 332 21.95 11.48 14.32
CA ASP A 332 22.26 12.86 13.99
C ASP A 332 21.55 13.50 12.78
N THR A 333 20.77 14.51 13.19
CA THR A 333 20.44 15.76 12.49
C THR A 333 19.52 15.72 11.27
N GLN A 334 18.44 16.36 11.56
CA GLN A 334 17.49 17.13 10.73
C GLN A 334 16.10 16.50 10.61
N SER A 335 15.25 16.75 11.64
CA SER A 335 14.19 17.78 11.61
C SER A 335 13.48 17.89 10.26
N GLY A 336 12.81 16.82 9.82
CA GLY A 336 11.47 16.99 9.35
C GLY A 336 10.63 17.25 10.60
N THR A 337 9.76 18.22 10.60
CA THR A 337 8.85 18.59 11.66
C THR A 337 8.06 17.36 12.14
N ASP A 338 8.68 16.57 13.01
CA ASP A 338 8.04 15.49 13.73
C ASP A 338 7.25 16.17 14.84
N ASN A 339 6.03 16.60 14.48
CA ASN A 339 5.06 17.12 15.41
C ASN A 339 4.67 15.98 16.33
N GLU A 340 5.38 15.82 17.44
CA GLU A 340 5.03 14.83 18.47
C GLU A 340 3.69 15.23 19.08
N LYS A 341 2.63 14.55 18.64
CA LYS A 341 1.29 14.74 19.16
C LYS A 341 0.81 13.44 19.74
N ILE A 342 0.58 13.41 21.03
CA ILE A 342 0.20 12.19 21.77
C ILE A 342 -1.30 12.24 22.07
N LEU A 343 -2.02 11.22 21.59
CA LEU A 343 -3.43 11.01 21.92
C LEU A 343 -3.55 10.05 23.11
N ILE A 344 -4.20 10.49 24.15
CA ILE A 344 -4.42 9.70 25.36
C ILE A 344 -5.90 9.33 25.45
N SER A 345 -6.23 8.04 25.37
CA SER A 345 -7.61 7.58 25.50
C SER A 345 -7.96 7.27 26.96
N PHE A 346 -8.92 8.01 27.48
CA PHE A 346 -9.39 7.86 28.85
C PHE A 346 -10.72 7.08 28.88
N SER A 347 -10.76 6.01 29.68
CA SER A 347 -11.97 5.20 29.90
C SER A 347 -12.31 5.04 31.38
N ASN A 348 -11.33 5.23 32.28
CA ASN A 348 -11.52 5.06 33.71
C ASN A 348 -10.81 6.16 34.51
N GLN A 349 -11.50 6.72 35.47
CA GLN A 349 -11.01 7.80 36.33
C GLN A 349 -9.74 7.42 37.14
N LYS A 350 -9.60 6.14 37.53
CA LYS A 350 -8.46 5.67 38.30
C LYS A 350 -7.14 5.72 37.55
N ASN A 351 -7.18 5.59 36.23
CA ASN A 351 -5.99 5.50 35.38
C ASN A 351 -5.56 6.86 34.79
N VAL A 352 -6.36 7.92 34.92
CA VAL A 352 -6.10 9.24 34.33
C VAL A 352 -4.72 9.76 34.68
N LYS A 353 -4.35 9.75 35.97
CA LYS A 353 -3.04 10.24 36.43
C LYS A 353 -1.88 9.47 35.80
N ASN A 354 -1.96 8.14 35.82
CA ASN A 354 -0.87 7.29 35.29
C ASN A 354 -0.70 7.42 33.79
N LEU A 355 -1.81 7.56 33.03
CA LEU A 355 -1.76 7.76 31.57
C LEU A 355 -1.12 9.11 31.20
N ILE A 356 -1.46 10.18 31.94
CA ILE A 356 -0.85 11.48 31.72
C ILE A 356 0.63 11.47 32.11
N TYR A 357 0.99 10.89 33.26
CA TYR A 357 2.40 10.77 33.64
C TYR A 357 3.20 9.97 32.62
N LEU A 358 2.66 8.87 32.08
CA LEU A 358 3.34 8.13 31.00
C LEU A 358 3.55 9.03 29.78
N ALA A 359 2.51 9.75 29.34
CA ALA A 359 2.63 10.66 28.21
C ALA A 359 3.72 11.71 28.41
N LEU A 360 3.80 12.31 29.60
CA LEU A 360 4.85 13.27 29.94
C LEU A 360 6.25 12.65 29.96
N LEU A 361 6.39 11.42 30.45
CA LEU A 361 7.67 10.74 30.53
C LEU A 361 8.24 10.33 29.17
N VAL A 362 7.38 10.00 28.20
CA VAL A 362 7.80 9.60 26.85
C VAL A 362 7.89 10.77 25.88
N SER A 363 7.27 11.91 26.21
CA SER A 363 7.30 13.12 25.36
C SER A 363 8.65 13.83 25.44
N ASN A 364 9.01 14.54 24.36
CA ASN A 364 10.16 15.41 24.35
C ASN A 364 9.76 16.81 24.85
N PRO A 365 10.30 17.32 25.97
CA PRO A 365 9.94 18.62 26.50
C PRO A 365 10.17 19.78 25.54
N LYS A 366 11.12 19.62 24.59
CA LYS A 366 11.47 20.63 23.59
C LYS A 366 10.62 20.59 22.32
N LYS A 367 9.85 19.50 22.10
CA LYS A 367 9.07 19.26 20.88
C LYS A 367 7.59 18.98 21.15
N ILE A 368 7.07 19.27 22.36
CA ILE A 368 5.67 19.01 22.68
C ILE A 368 4.78 19.95 21.88
N HIS A 369 4.16 19.42 20.83
CA HIS A 369 3.18 20.15 20.02
C HIS A 369 1.72 19.89 20.46
N GLY A 370 1.51 19.17 21.53
CA GLY A 370 0.20 19.03 22.19
C GLY A 370 -0.11 17.62 22.65
N LEU A 371 -0.69 17.55 23.85
CA LEU A 371 -1.36 16.35 24.34
C LEU A 371 -2.85 16.47 24.02
N VAL A 372 -3.44 15.41 23.47
CA VAL A 372 -4.88 15.33 23.22
C VAL A 372 -5.49 14.27 24.12
N GLY A 373 -6.38 14.69 25.00
CA GLY A 373 -7.16 13.82 25.85
C GLY A 373 -8.48 13.44 25.19
N LEU A 374 -8.67 12.18 24.88
CA LEU A 374 -9.86 11.64 24.22
C LEU A 374 -10.70 10.82 25.18
N HIS A 375 -11.99 11.08 25.23
CA HIS A 375 -12.98 10.16 25.77
C HIS A 375 -13.96 9.73 24.68
N VAL A 376 -14.09 8.43 24.44
CA VAL A 376 -15.02 7.88 23.45
C VAL A 376 -16.17 7.22 24.15
N MET A 377 -17.40 7.58 23.74
CA MET A 377 -18.66 7.04 24.24
C MET A 377 -19.43 6.36 23.11
N TYR A 378 -20.30 5.42 23.46
CA TYR A 378 -21.23 4.85 22.50
C TYR A 378 -22.33 5.85 22.12
N ASP A 379 -22.85 5.76 20.90
CA ASP A 379 -23.93 6.65 20.37
C ASP A 379 -25.19 6.60 21.22
N ASN A 380 -25.48 5.46 21.85
CA ASN A 380 -26.64 5.21 22.73
C ASN A 380 -26.34 5.47 24.22
N CYS A 381 -25.26 6.21 24.53
CA CYS A 381 -24.89 6.50 25.90
C CYS A 381 -25.94 7.39 26.60
N SER A 382 -26.11 7.15 27.90
CA SER A 382 -26.99 7.96 28.75
C SER A 382 -26.43 9.36 29.01
N GLU A 383 -27.26 10.29 29.46
CA GLU A 383 -26.81 11.65 29.82
C GLU A 383 -25.83 11.62 31.01
N THR A 384 -26.02 10.68 31.91
CA THR A 384 -25.09 10.41 33.04
C THR A 384 -23.71 9.99 32.55
N ASP A 385 -23.59 9.17 31.48
CA ASP A 385 -22.31 8.78 30.89
C ASP A 385 -21.61 9.98 30.25
N ARG A 386 -22.35 10.88 29.60
CA ARG A 386 -21.81 12.11 29.03
C ARG A 386 -21.24 13.05 30.10
N GLU A 387 -21.94 13.18 31.24
CA GLU A 387 -21.43 13.97 32.37
C GLU A 387 -20.20 13.35 33.01
N GLN A 388 -20.17 12.02 33.15
CA GLN A 388 -18.99 11.31 33.64
C GLN A 388 -17.79 11.50 32.71
N GLY A 389 -17.99 11.43 31.39
CA GLY A 389 -16.96 11.69 30.41
C GLY A 389 -16.39 13.12 30.51
N LYS A 390 -17.25 14.13 30.68
CA LYS A 390 -16.82 15.52 30.92
C LYS A 390 -15.99 15.66 32.20
N LYS A 391 -16.44 15.06 33.31
CA LYS A 391 -15.71 15.08 34.59
C LYS A 391 -14.34 14.43 34.48
N LEU A 392 -14.26 13.33 33.75
CA LEU A 392 -13.01 12.59 33.49
C LEU A 392 -12.01 13.43 32.69
N LEU A 393 -12.46 14.13 31.65
CA LEU A 393 -11.63 15.03 30.85
C LEU A 393 -11.19 16.27 31.63
N LEU A 394 -12.05 16.85 32.47
CA LEU A 394 -11.69 17.95 33.36
C LEU A 394 -10.61 17.52 34.37
N GLN A 395 -10.74 16.35 34.98
CA GLN A 395 -9.70 15.79 35.85
C GLN A 395 -8.36 15.59 35.10
N ALA A 396 -8.42 15.15 33.85
CA ALA A 396 -7.23 15.00 33.01
C ALA A 396 -6.56 16.37 32.75
N GLN A 397 -7.34 17.42 32.46
CA GLN A 397 -6.81 18.77 32.31
C GLN A 397 -6.15 19.29 33.59
N GLU A 398 -6.75 19.08 34.76
CA GLU A 398 -6.16 19.47 36.04
C GLU A 398 -4.81 18.78 36.30
N VAL A 399 -4.72 17.48 35.98
CA VAL A 399 -3.47 16.72 36.14
C VAL A 399 -2.39 17.22 35.20
N ALA A 400 -2.73 17.50 33.94
CA ALA A 400 -1.81 18.05 32.95
C ALA A 400 -1.36 19.48 33.32
N ALA A 401 -2.28 20.33 33.77
CA ALA A 401 -1.98 21.69 34.21
C ALA A 401 -1.00 21.74 35.39
N LYS A 402 -1.06 20.77 36.33
CA LYS A 402 -0.08 20.65 37.43
C LYS A 402 1.35 20.36 36.95
N ALA A 403 1.50 19.88 35.73
CA ALA A 403 2.78 19.64 35.07
C ALA A 403 3.14 20.73 34.05
N ASP A 404 2.44 21.85 34.05
CA ASP A 404 2.61 22.99 33.14
C ASP A 404 2.43 22.63 31.67
N VAL A 405 1.57 21.64 31.36
CA VAL A 405 1.29 21.17 30.01
C VAL A 405 -0.18 21.35 29.68
N THR A 406 -0.45 21.92 28.50
CA THR A 406 -1.81 22.08 28.00
C THR A 406 -2.34 20.77 27.41
N LEU A 407 -3.49 20.29 27.90
CA LEU A 407 -4.20 19.13 27.38
C LEU A 407 -5.44 19.59 26.59
N GLN A 408 -5.44 19.36 25.26
CA GLN A 408 -6.64 19.53 24.45
C GLN A 408 -7.59 18.36 24.73
N THR A 409 -8.84 18.64 25.08
CA THR A 409 -9.81 17.57 25.38
C THR A 409 -10.83 17.41 24.28
N GLN A 410 -11.12 16.17 23.92
CA GLN A 410 -12.10 15.79 22.91
C GLN A 410 -13.03 14.71 23.47
N ASN A 411 -14.33 14.97 23.44
CA ASN A 411 -15.36 14.00 23.78
C ASN A 411 -16.05 13.55 22.47
N ARG A 412 -16.08 12.23 22.23
CA ARG A 412 -16.54 11.69 20.94
C ARG A 412 -17.57 10.60 21.12
N LEU A 413 -18.62 10.66 20.30
CA LEU A 413 -19.58 9.57 20.14
C LEU A 413 -19.12 8.66 19.02
N ALA A 414 -19.18 7.35 19.22
CA ALA A 414 -18.85 6.35 18.22
C ALA A 414 -19.65 5.07 18.42
N THR A 415 -19.98 4.41 17.33
CA THR A 415 -20.61 3.08 17.35
C THR A 415 -19.68 2.00 17.89
N ASN A 416 -18.36 2.21 17.77
CA ASN A 416 -17.30 1.31 18.26
C ASN A 416 -16.15 2.15 18.84
N LEU A 417 -15.69 1.79 20.04
CA LEU A 417 -14.63 2.52 20.76
C LEU A 417 -13.31 2.54 19.98
N SER A 418 -12.92 1.44 19.36
CA SER A 418 -11.69 1.38 18.56
C SER A 418 -11.75 2.29 17.34
N ASN A 419 -12.88 2.35 16.65
CA ASN A 419 -13.06 3.27 15.52
C ASN A 419 -13.07 4.74 15.99
N GLY A 420 -13.65 5.03 17.15
CA GLY A 420 -13.63 6.36 17.74
C GLY A 420 -12.20 6.85 18.02
N ILE A 421 -11.34 5.98 18.57
CA ILE A 421 -9.93 6.27 18.82
C ILE A 421 -9.17 6.42 17.48
N LEU A 422 -9.38 5.51 16.53
CA LEU A 422 -8.75 5.53 15.20
C LEU A 422 -9.03 6.85 14.46
N HIS A 423 -10.30 7.28 14.44
CA HIS A 423 -10.69 8.54 13.80
C HIS A 423 -10.10 9.75 14.50
N ALA A 424 -10.15 9.80 15.84
CA ALA A 424 -9.57 10.89 16.61
C ALA A 424 -8.04 10.99 16.41
N SER A 425 -7.34 9.87 16.29
CA SER A 425 -5.89 9.87 16.04
C SER A 425 -5.54 10.43 14.67
N LYS A 426 -6.34 10.11 13.65
CA LYS A 426 -6.17 10.64 12.29
C LYS A 426 -6.52 12.13 12.21
N GLU A 427 -7.61 12.55 12.81
CA GLU A 427 -8.04 13.97 12.83
C GLU A 427 -7.04 14.88 13.55
N ASN A 428 -6.44 14.38 14.61
CA ASN A 428 -5.44 15.13 15.36
C ASN A 428 -4.02 14.95 14.83
N ASP A 429 -3.81 14.15 13.79
CA ASP A 429 -2.49 13.75 13.29
C ASP A 429 -1.57 13.26 14.43
N ALA A 430 -2.14 12.43 15.32
CA ALA A 430 -1.41 11.94 16.47
C ALA A 430 -0.32 10.96 16.01
N SER A 431 0.90 11.17 16.45
CA SER A 431 2.04 10.29 16.18
C SER A 431 2.00 9.04 17.06
N GLU A 432 1.41 9.16 18.25
CA GLU A 432 1.38 8.11 19.26
C GLU A 432 0.03 8.09 19.99
N ILE A 433 -0.35 6.89 20.47
CA ILE A 433 -1.58 6.70 21.20
C ILE A 433 -1.28 5.95 22.50
N ILE A 434 -1.79 6.48 23.60
CA ILE A 434 -1.67 5.86 24.92
C ILE A 434 -3.05 5.40 25.37
N VAL A 435 -3.16 4.10 25.72
CA VAL A 435 -4.42 3.46 26.14
C VAL A 435 -4.20 2.71 27.45
N GLY A 436 -5.16 2.76 28.35
CA GLY A 436 -5.16 1.92 29.55
C GLY A 436 -5.65 0.50 29.27
N LEU A 437 -4.93 -0.51 29.80
CA LEU A 437 -5.37 -1.90 29.73
C LEU A 437 -6.47 -2.16 30.77
N HIS A 438 -7.58 -2.72 30.32
CA HIS A 438 -8.66 -3.22 31.17
C HIS A 438 -8.63 -4.76 31.18
N ILE A 439 -8.12 -5.35 32.25
CA ILE A 439 -8.17 -6.80 32.42
C ILE A 439 -9.57 -7.14 32.95
N ARG A 440 -10.40 -7.78 32.13
CA ARG A 440 -11.59 -8.51 32.58
C ARG A 440 -11.21 -9.98 32.70
N ALA A 441 -11.42 -10.56 33.86
CA ALA A 441 -11.18 -11.97 34.14
C ALA A 441 -12.29 -12.85 33.54
N THR A 442 -12.37 -12.95 32.20
CA THR A 442 -13.18 -13.94 31.48
C THR A 442 -12.27 -14.93 30.78
N GLN A 443 -12.49 -16.21 31.01
CA GLN A 443 -11.60 -17.33 30.66
C GLN A 443 -11.39 -17.56 29.15
N ASP A 444 -12.13 -16.88 28.23
CA ASP A 444 -12.13 -17.15 26.80
C ASP A 444 -11.71 -15.98 25.89
N GLU A 445 -11.27 -14.84 26.44
CA GLU A 445 -10.88 -13.68 25.62
C GLU A 445 -9.37 -13.44 25.66
N SER A 446 -8.81 -13.01 24.53
CA SER A 446 -7.41 -12.62 24.42
C SER A 446 -7.03 -11.58 25.48
N PHE A 447 -5.81 -11.64 26.00
CA PHE A 447 -5.25 -10.75 27.03
C PHE A 447 -5.52 -9.26 26.78
N PHE A 448 -5.55 -8.84 25.52
CA PHE A 448 -5.75 -7.44 25.13
C PHE A 448 -7.22 -7.01 24.99
N GLY A 449 -8.15 -7.95 24.90
CA GLY A 449 -9.56 -7.66 24.63
C GLY A 449 -9.84 -7.12 23.20
N PRO A 450 -11.11 -7.15 22.75
CA PRO A 450 -11.46 -6.88 21.34
C PRO A 450 -11.17 -5.45 20.88
N VAL A 451 -11.28 -4.45 21.76
CA VAL A 451 -11.02 -3.05 21.42
C VAL A 451 -9.54 -2.82 21.08
N LEU A 452 -8.65 -3.36 21.93
CA LEU A 452 -7.21 -3.20 21.74
C LEU A 452 -6.69 -4.00 20.55
N LEU A 453 -7.18 -5.23 20.35
CA LEU A 453 -6.83 -6.04 19.18
C LEU A 453 -7.26 -5.35 17.87
N ASN A 454 -8.45 -4.76 17.84
CA ASN A 454 -8.89 -3.99 16.69
C ASN A 454 -8.01 -2.76 16.43
N LEU A 455 -7.54 -2.09 17.47
CA LEU A 455 -6.60 -0.97 17.33
C LEU A 455 -5.25 -1.44 16.79
N LEU A 456 -4.67 -2.48 17.37
CA LEU A 456 -3.38 -3.04 16.92
C LEU A 456 -3.40 -3.50 15.46
N ASN A 457 -4.52 -4.06 15.00
CA ASN A 457 -4.65 -4.56 13.63
C ASN A 457 -4.93 -3.46 12.58
N LYS A 458 -5.45 -2.30 13.00
CA LYS A 458 -5.91 -1.25 12.06
C LYS A 458 -5.08 0.02 12.05
N MET A 459 -4.09 0.14 12.95
CA MET A 459 -3.34 1.37 13.11
C MET A 459 -1.88 1.22 12.68
N ASP A 460 -1.41 2.20 11.94
CA ASP A 460 -0.01 2.35 11.52
C ASP A 460 0.79 3.25 12.48
N ARG A 461 0.21 3.57 13.65
CA ARG A 461 0.80 4.46 14.65
C ARG A 461 1.29 3.67 15.84
N GLN A 462 2.24 4.22 16.58
CA GLN A 462 2.70 3.61 17.81
C GLN A 462 1.59 3.62 18.86
N ILE A 463 1.31 2.45 19.44
CA ILE A 463 0.34 2.29 20.53
C ILE A 463 1.11 1.89 21.79
N MET A 464 0.94 2.67 22.85
CA MET A 464 1.42 2.33 24.19
C MET A 464 0.25 1.88 25.05
N ILE A 465 0.35 0.69 25.62
CA ILE A 465 -0.68 0.09 26.46
C ILE A 465 -0.18 0.10 27.89
N LEU A 466 -0.87 0.83 28.76
CA LEU A 466 -0.50 0.94 30.16
C LEU A 466 -1.36 0.06 31.05
N HIS A 467 -0.73 -0.85 31.79
CA HIS A 467 -1.31 -1.51 32.95
C HIS A 467 -0.59 -1.07 34.24
N ALA A 468 -1.17 -0.13 34.95
CA ALA A 468 -0.56 0.44 36.15
C ALA A 468 -1.15 -0.23 37.42
N VAL A 469 -0.36 -1.09 38.05
CA VAL A 469 -0.68 -1.68 39.37
C VAL A 469 -0.20 -0.75 40.47
N THR A 470 0.94 -0.11 40.25
CA THR A 470 1.53 0.86 41.20
C THR A 470 1.73 2.22 40.50
N PRO A 471 1.72 3.32 41.26
CA PRO A 471 2.03 4.63 40.70
C PRO A 471 3.42 4.67 40.03
N ILE A 472 3.51 5.23 38.84
CA ILE A 472 4.74 5.26 38.04
C ILE A 472 5.92 5.92 38.75
N ASN A 473 5.65 6.86 39.67
CA ASN A 473 6.67 7.53 40.47
C ASN A 473 7.38 6.62 41.49
N ARG A 474 6.86 5.43 41.80
CA ARG A 474 7.47 4.45 42.69
C ARG A 474 8.32 3.39 41.99
N VAL A 475 8.37 3.39 40.66
CA VAL A 475 9.19 2.44 39.90
C VAL A 475 10.67 2.79 40.08
N HIS A 476 11.54 1.85 40.42
CA HIS A 476 12.99 2.08 40.65
C HIS A 476 13.83 1.78 39.40
N ASN A 477 13.53 0.71 38.71
CA ASN A 477 14.23 0.29 37.49
C ASN A 477 13.23 0.00 36.36
N ILE A 478 13.67 0.16 35.11
CA ILE A 478 12.87 -0.15 33.95
C ILE A 478 13.47 -1.39 33.29
N HIS A 479 12.71 -2.48 33.24
CA HIS A 479 13.11 -3.70 32.55
C HIS A 479 12.31 -3.83 31.25
N VAL A 480 13.02 -3.93 30.14
CA VAL A 480 12.44 -4.00 28.81
C VAL A 480 12.68 -5.38 28.23
N ALA A 481 11.65 -6.18 28.09
CA ALA A 481 11.72 -7.46 27.40
C ALA A 481 11.45 -7.25 25.91
N ILE A 482 12.41 -7.63 25.08
CA ILE A 482 12.35 -7.43 23.64
C ILE A 482 12.15 -8.78 22.96
N PRO A 483 11.06 -8.96 22.18
CA PRO A 483 10.85 -10.20 21.45
C PRO A 483 11.92 -10.39 20.37
N GLU A 484 12.15 -11.64 20.01
CA GLU A 484 13.06 -11.99 18.92
C GLU A 484 12.56 -11.39 17.60
N ASN A 485 13.49 -10.86 16.79
CA ASN A 485 13.21 -10.19 15.53
C ASN A 485 12.44 -8.84 15.64
N ALA A 486 12.36 -8.24 16.82
CA ALA A 486 11.73 -6.92 16.99
C ALA A 486 12.39 -5.81 16.18
N GLU A 487 13.67 -5.96 15.82
CA GLU A 487 14.42 -5.03 14.96
C GLU A 487 13.84 -4.90 13.54
N TYR A 488 13.01 -5.82 13.13
CA TYR A 488 12.35 -5.80 11.83
C TYR A 488 10.99 -5.10 11.83
N GLU A 489 10.48 -4.72 12.98
CA GLU A 489 9.24 -3.98 13.10
C GLU A 489 9.46 -2.49 12.81
N ALA A 490 8.56 -1.87 12.04
CA ALA A 490 8.68 -0.48 11.60
C ALA A 490 8.78 0.54 12.75
N GLY A 491 8.26 0.18 13.94
CA GLY A 491 8.28 1.02 15.14
C GLY A 491 9.49 0.83 16.05
N PHE A 492 10.44 -0.07 15.74
CA PHE A 492 11.50 -0.49 16.66
C PHE A 492 12.29 0.68 17.26
N TYR A 493 12.83 1.57 16.43
CA TYR A 493 13.62 2.71 16.91
C TYR A 493 12.76 3.76 17.61
N ARG A 494 11.52 3.94 17.19
CA ARG A 494 10.62 4.90 17.83
C ARG A 494 10.30 4.51 19.25
N TRP A 495 9.91 3.26 19.52
CA TRP A 495 9.61 2.84 20.88
C TRP A 495 10.87 2.72 21.74
N THR A 496 12.02 2.34 21.20
CA THR A 496 13.30 2.34 21.95
C THR A 496 13.69 3.74 22.37
N GLU A 497 13.54 4.75 21.49
CA GLU A 497 13.73 6.16 21.81
C GLU A 497 12.77 6.62 22.93
N ARG A 498 11.50 6.22 22.89
CA ARG A 498 10.52 6.59 23.93
C ARG A 498 10.87 6.00 25.30
N ILE A 499 11.31 4.77 25.32
CA ILE A 499 11.77 4.14 26.56
C ILE A 499 13.05 4.81 27.07
N ALA A 500 13.99 5.14 26.20
CA ALA A 500 15.19 5.88 26.57
C ALA A 500 14.84 7.23 27.21
N ARG A 501 13.95 8.00 26.61
CA ARG A 501 13.45 9.27 27.20
C ARG A 501 12.76 9.06 28.56
N MET A 502 12.02 7.97 28.73
CA MET A 502 11.42 7.65 30.01
C MET A 502 12.48 7.41 31.09
N GLY A 503 13.61 6.78 30.72
CA GLY A 503 14.77 6.64 31.60
C GLY A 503 15.42 7.98 31.94
N GLU A 504 15.68 8.82 30.94
CA GLU A 504 16.24 10.17 31.11
C GLU A 504 15.36 11.05 31.98
N ASN A 505 14.05 11.14 31.66
CA ASN A 505 13.11 11.99 32.40
C ASN A 505 12.88 11.52 33.85
N THR A 506 13.14 10.25 34.15
CA THR A 506 13.01 9.69 35.51
C THR A 506 14.34 9.57 36.24
N GLY A 507 15.46 9.71 35.55
CA GLY A 507 16.82 9.44 36.09
C GLY A 507 17.03 7.97 36.49
N ARG A 508 16.33 7.04 35.82
CA ARG A 508 16.31 5.60 36.20
C ARG A 508 17.09 4.77 35.18
N ARG A 509 17.63 3.65 35.70
CA ARG A 509 18.35 2.69 34.84
C ARG A 509 17.37 1.85 34.05
N ILE A 510 17.73 1.64 32.76
CA ILE A 510 16.98 0.79 31.84
C ILE A 510 17.80 -0.48 31.60
N PHE A 511 17.17 -1.64 31.75
CA PHE A 511 17.75 -2.95 31.49
C PHE A 511 17.00 -3.58 30.31
N TYR A 512 17.69 -3.82 29.22
CA TYR A 512 17.12 -4.46 28.03
C TYR A 512 17.42 -5.95 28.06
N HIS A 513 16.39 -6.78 27.89
CA HIS A 513 16.45 -8.22 27.84
C HIS A 513 15.93 -8.71 26.49
N GLY A 514 16.75 -9.45 25.76
CA GLY A 514 16.38 -9.95 24.42
C GLY A 514 17.52 -10.71 23.75
N HIS A 515 17.33 -11.03 22.49
CA HIS A 515 18.35 -11.72 21.69
C HIS A 515 19.54 -10.80 21.40
N THR A 516 20.77 -11.31 21.48
CA THR A 516 22.04 -10.53 21.37
C THR A 516 22.09 -9.69 20.10
N LYS A 517 21.60 -10.21 18.97
CA LYS A 517 21.57 -9.50 17.69
C LYS A 517 20.65 -8.27 17.74
N THR A 518 19.47 -8.40 18.31
CA THR A 518 18.49 -7.31 18.47
C THR A 518 19.01 -6.26 19.44
N LEU A 519 19.63 -6.70 20.55
CA LEU A 519 20.22 -5.79 21.54
C LEU A 519 21.38 -4.96 20.98
N SER A 520 22.19 -5.51 20.07
CA SER A 520 23.30 -4.78 19.45
C SER A 520 22.85 -3.61 18.54
N LEU A 521 21.59 -3.55 18.16
CA LEU A 521 21.00 -2.50 17.34
C LEU A 521 20.38 -1.36 18.15
N ILE A 522 20.33 -1.50 19.48
CA ILE A 522 19.86 -0.42 20.36
C ILE A 522 21.01 0.56 20.58
N PRO A 523 20.83 1.87 20.34
CA PRO A 523 21.88 2.86 20.51
C PRO A 523 22.45 2.86 21.93
N VAL A 524 23.76 2.73 22.06
CA VAL A 524 24.50 2.63 23.34
C VAL A 524 24.40 3.91 24.19
N SER A 525 24.09 5.05 23.59
CA SER A 525 23.86 6.31 24.31
C SER A 525 22.74 6.26 25.35
N TYR A 526 21.90 5.22 25.28
CA TYR A 526 20.72 5.05 26.15
C TYR A 526 20.84 3.84 27.11
N THR A 527 21.97 3.14 27.10
CA THR A 527 22.04 1.84 27.80
C THR A 527 23.14 1.80 28.86
N HIS A 528 22.76 1.43 30.07
CA HIS A 528 23.64 0.62 30.91
C HIS A 528 23.32 -0.85 30.57
N LEU A 529 24.10 -1.41 29.66
CA LEU A 529 24.05 -2.84 29.34
C LEU A 529 24.63 -3.62 30.50
N THR A 530 23.85 -4.50 31.08
CA THR A 530 24.30 -5.64 31.89
C THR A 530 23.96 -6.92 31.15
#